data_9e6accf656800613768e3fab0d066584
#
_entry.id   9e6accf656800613768e3fab0d066584
#
_cell.length_a   1.000
_cell.length_b   1.000
_cell.length_c   1.000
_cell.angle_alpha   90.00
_cell.angle_beta   90.00
_cell.angle_gamma   90.00
#
_symmetry.space_group_name_H-M   'P 1'
#
loop_
_entity.id
_entity.type
_entity.pdbx_description
1 polymer ?
#
loop_
_entity_poly.entity_id
_entity_poly.type
_entity_poly.pdbx_seq_one_letter_code
_entity_poly.pdbx_strand_id
1 'polypeptide(L)'
;MTLYQSEKPMKNYFRNSDRPGFTIWLMLELASILFLFLASSVHAQENFKKLVGPIKVQEVAKGATIQVPYITWGGDVATFLSNGDMKTRSGSAYQSLGLDMQLTPGDDFVGQVKNYVSGKSPFLRGTVHMLGLASEVVGADPRTKPVVILQLSWSAGDHIVARKGIKSLNDLKGKRIACQQGGPHVGLLYDSLSAAQLTRKDVEIVWTSDITGAKGPAEAFRKDPTLDACCVITPDMIGLCGGLNDAGSGAEGSVAGAHVINSTQQMSRSIADVYAVRRDWYDANKPWVEKFVAGYLKGTEQLVAMRKKFEESKKMNADYQSILTLSQKTFGKEFLPTLEIDAHGLLLDCSFVGLPGQIAFFKDKGNLSGFDAKMREALDLAKTWGYANERAGFDPIDIDYKSVAKAAGIEYTEPKNSERFAPQAESIDGFAGELLDANTIVSFTISFEPNQQEFSTDRYGAEFSRALKAASTFGNARVVIRGHSDPTKTLSDFVSSGMTKGILQRNGTSGNFRYFYQGKPLDVGNIPAVTELIKVGAFGGGNNDPAITMQAALNLSKARAEAVRNALTEYAKQTKSNLDLSQIVPVGAGIIEPVIAKPKSMEEAKENMRVEFRIVKVDAEALAPSDFSF
;
A
#
# COMPACT_ATOMS: atom_id res chain seq x y z
N MET A 1 -61.44 -35.46 -32.63
CA MET A 1 -61.54 -36.67 -33.41
C MET A 1 -60.20 -37.39 -33.29
N THR A 2 -60.21 -38.38 -32.39
CA THR A 2 -59.84 -39.78 -32.47
C THR A 2 -58.33 -40.04 -32.67
N LEU A 3 -57.66 -40.38 -31.55
CA LEU A 3 -57.20 -41.70 -31.09
C LEU A 3 -56.34 -42.51 -32.06
N TYR A 4 -55.10 -42.88 -31.70
CA TYR A 4 -54.80 -44.26 -31.31
C TYR A 4 -53.41 -44.37 -30.66
N GLN A 5 -53.38 -45.07 -29.51
CA GLN A 5 -52.22 -45.57 -28.76
C GLN A 5 -51.50 -46.68 -29.54
N SER A 6 -50.19 -46.87 -29.25
CA SER A 6 -49.66 -48.21 -29.10
C SER A 6 -48.40 -48.19 -28.23
N GLU A 7 -48.56 -48.72 -27.06
CA GLU A 7 -47.49 -49.20 -26.16
C GLU A 7 -46.78 -50.39 -26.75
N LYS A 8 -45.47 -50.45 -26.60
CA LYS A 8 -44.71 -51.72 -26.57
C LYS A 8 -43.65 -51.66 -25.47
N PRO A 9 -43.38 -52.78 -24.74
CA PRO A 9 -42.76 -52.79 -23.45
C PRO A 9 -41.23 -52.79 -23.47
N MET A 10 -40.63 -52.11 -22.48
CA MET A 10 -39.22 -52.22 -22.19
C MET A 10 -38.91 -53.57 -21.61
N LYS A 11 -38.07 -54.33 -22.27
CA LYS A 11 -37.44 -55.54 -21.75
C LYS A 11 -36.20 -55.18 -20.93
N ASN A 12 -36.17 -55.70 -19.68
CA ASN A 12 -35.06 -55.71 -18.75
C ASN A 12 -33.73 -56.17 -19.41
N TYR A 13 -32.71 -55.33 -19.29
CA TYR A 13 -31.29 -55.70 -19.38
C TYR A 13 -30.57 -55.29 -18.08
N PHE A 14 -30.81 -56.05 -17.05
CA PHE A 14 -29.87 -56.14 -15.90
C PHE A 14 -29.44 -57.61 -15.83
N ARG A 15 -28.25 -57.90 -16.39
CA ARG A 15 -27.43 -59.05 -15.95
C ARG A 15 -26.00 -58.92 -16.48
N ASN A 16 -25.05 -59.00 -15.52
CA ASN A 16 -23.62 -59.20 -15.67
C ASN A 16 -22.75 -57.92 -15.76
N SER A 17 -22.38 -57.42 -14.60
CA SER A 17 -21.22 -56.55 -14.42
C SER A 17 -20.31 -57.11 -13.32
N ASP A 18 -19.85 -58.35 -13.50
CA ASP A 18 -18.73 -58.91 -12.71
C ASP A 18 -17.51 -59.02 -13.63
N ARG A 19 -16.91 -57.86 -13.94
CA ARG A 19 -15.54 -57.77 -14.49
C ARG A 19 -14.77 -56.74 -13.68
N PRO A 20 -13.73 -57.09 -12.96
CA PRO A 20 -12.94 -56.18 -12.12
C PRO A 20 -12.20 -55.07 -12.92
N GLY A 21 -12.17 -55.15 -14.26
CA GLY A 21 -11.55 -54.15 -15.11
C GLY A 21 -12.37 -52.85 -15.35
N PHE A 22 -13.71 -52.91 -15.20
CA PHE A 22 -14.55 -51.72 -15.47
C PHE A 22 -14.52 -50.69 -14.36
N THR A 23 -14.41 -51.18 -13.12
CA THR A 23 -14.32 -50.29 -11.92
C THR A 23 -12.95 -49.58 -11.84
N ILE A 24 -11.89 -50.24 -12.29
CA ILE A 24 -10.54 -49.64 -12.34
C ILE A 24 -10.46 -48.59 -13.45
N TRP A 25 -11.12 -48.79 -14.61
CA TRP A 25 -11.13 -47.84 -15.70
C TRP A 25 -11.94 -46.59 -15.34
N LEU A 26 -13.09 -46.73 -14.70
CA LEU A 26 -13.90 -45.64 -14.20
C LEU A 26 -13.21 -44.83 -13.12
N MET A 27 -12.44 -45.45 -12.22
CA MET A 27 -11.62 -44.78 -11.21
C MET A 27 -10.42 -44.05 -11.83
N LEU A 28 -9.83 -44.56 -12.90
CA LEU A 28 -8.75 -43.89 -13.63
C LEU A 28 -9.26 -42.68 -14.44
N GLU A 29 -10.45 -42.75 -15.03
CA GLU A 29 -11.06 -41.57 -15.69
C GLU A 29 -11.50 -40.52 -14.65
N LEU A 30 -12.10 -40.91 -13.52
CA LEU A 30 -12.42 -39.99 -12.42
C LEU A 30 -11.17 -39.38 -11.78
N ALA A 31 -10.09 -40.13 -11.64
CA ALA A 31 -8.80 -39.63 -11.16
C ALA A 31 -8.15 -38.69 -12.20
N SER A 32 -8.28 -38.97 -13.50
CA SER A 32 -7.77 -38.09 -14.56
C SER A 32 -8.59 -36.82 -14.70
N ILE A 33 -9.90 -36.87 -14.50
CA ILE A 33 -10.79 -35.69 -14.47
C ILE A 33 -10.54 -34.87 -13.18
N LEU A 34 -10.31 -35.54 -12.03
CA LEU A 34 -9.94 -34.86 -10.79
C LEU A 34 -8.54 -34.23 -10.85
N PHE A 35 -7.59 -34.86 -11.57
CA PHE A 35 -6.26 -34.28 -11.84
C PHE A 35 -6.32 -33.14 -12.87
N LEU A 36 -7.26 -33.13 -13.81
CA LEU A 36 -7.50 -32.03 -14.73
C LEU A 36 -8.21 -30.85 -14.07
N PHE A 37 -9.00 -31.07 -13.01
CA PHE A 37 -9.58 -29.99 -12.19
C PHE A 37 -8.63 -29.45 -11.11
N LEU A 38 -7.59 -30.19 -10.73
CA LEU A 38 -6.53 -29.74 -9.82
C LEU A 38 -5.35 -29.06 -10.53
N ALA A 39 -5.31 -29.10 -11.84
CA ALA A 39 -4.49 -28.21 -12.65
C ALA A 39 -5.20 -26.87 -12.82
N SER A 40 -5.60 -26.20 -11.74
CA SER A 40 -5.67 -24.76 -11.70
C SER A 40 -4.29 -24.30 -12.12
N SER A 41 -4.16 -23.86 -13.36
CA SER A 41 -2.93 -23.26 -13.87
C SER A 41 -2.58 -22.09 -12.92
N VAL A 42 -1.76 -22.38 -11.91
CA VAL A 42 -0.96 -21.36 -11.27
C VAL A 42 -0.18 -20.76 -12.43
N HIS A 43 -0.67 -19.67 -12.99
CA HIS A 43 0.05 -18.93 -14.00
C HIS A 43 1.31 -18.46 -13.29
N ALA A 44 2.40 -19.22 -13.49
CA ALA A 44 3.69 -18.81 -12.99
C ALA A 44 3.97 -17.43 -13.56
N GLN A 45 4.40 -16.50 -12.70
CA GLN A 45 4.78 -15.16 -13.11
C GLN A 45 5.71 -15.25 -14.32
N GLU A 46 5.33 -14.67 -15.46
CA GLU A 46 6.20 -14.65 -16.62
C GLU A 46 7.28 -13.58 -16.47
N ASN A 47 8.53 -13.95 -16.76
CA ASN A 47 9.63 -13.00 -16.86
C ASN A 47 9.30 -11.91 -17.89
N PHE A 48 9.54 -10.66 -17.57
CA PHE A 48 9.16 -9.51 -18.41
C PHE A 48 9.76 -9.58 -19.81
N LYS A 49 10.95 -10.17 -19.96
CA LYS A 49 11.60 -10.41 -21.25
C LYS A 49 10.77 -11.33 -22.16
N LYS A 50 10.04 -12.31 -21.59
CA LYS A 50 9.12 -13.17 -22.35
C LYS A 50 7.90 -12.39 -22.82
N LEU A 51 7.37 -11.49 -21.99
CA LEU A 51 6.23 -10.64 -22.34
C LEU A 51 6.56 -9.70 -23.51
N VAL A 52 7.76 -9.13 -23.51
CA VAL A 52 8.24 -8.26 -24.60
C VAL A 52 8.57 -9.06 -25.85
N GLY A 53 9.15 -10.25 -25.70
CA GLY A 53 9.67 -11.07 -26.81
C GLY A 53 10.97 -10.51 -27.41
N PRO A 54 11.48 -11.11 -28.50
CA PRO A 54 12.70 -10.67 -29.15
C PRO A 54 12.50 -9.29 -29.80
N ILE A 55 13.37 -8.34 -29.47
CA ILE A 55 13.36 -6.98 -30.00
C ILE A 55 14.78 -6.49 -30.27
N LYS A 56 14.96 -5.75 -31.37
CA LYS A 56 16.26 -5.15 -31.72
C LYS A 56 16.31 -3.69 -31.26
N VAL A 57 17.40 -3.32 -30.61
CA VAL A 57 17.67 -1.93 -30.28
C VAL A 57 17.95 -1.14 -31.55
N GLN A 58 17.19 -0.07 -31.76
CA GLN A 58 17.37 0.87 -32.86
C GLN A 58 17.53 2.29 -32.31
N GLU A 59 18.14 3.16 -33.10
CA GLU A 59 18.27 4.57 -32.77
C GLU A 59 16.93 5.29 -32.92
N VAL A 60 16.72 6.33 -32.11
CA VAL A 60 15.59 7.23 -32.32
C VAL A 60 15.81 8.02 -33.59
N ALA A 61 14.83 8.00 -34.50
CA ALA A 61 14.97 8.64 -35.81
C ALA A 61 15.18 10.15 -35.68
N LYS A 62 16.23 10.68 -36.28
CA LYS A 62 16.52 12.13 -36.31
C LYS A 62 15.42 12.87 -37.07
N GLY A 63 14.94 13.98 -36.49
CA GLY A 63 13.91 14.82 -37.10
C GLY A 63 12.48 14.25 -37.06
N ALA A 64 12.27 13.06 -36.46
CA ALA A 64 10.93 12.56 -36.21
C ALA A 64 10.26 13.39 -35.09
N THR A 65 8.93 13.54 -35.16
CA THR A 65 8.14 14.10 -34.06
C THR A 65 8.31 13.22 -32.84
N ILE A 66 8.72 13.81 -31.72
CA ILE A 66 8.95 13.08 -30.48
C ILE A 66 7.60 12.57 -29.94
N GLN A 67 7.51 11.25 -29.82
CA GLN A 67 6.36 10.60 -29.20
C GLN A 67 6.56 10.50 -27.70
N VAL A 68 5.63 11.03 -26.93
CA VAL A 68 5.63 10.98 -25.45
C VAL A 68 4.41 10.18 -25.01
N PRO A 69 4.59 9.00 -24.42
CA PRO A 69 3.47 8.20 -23.92
C PRO A 69 2.81 8.88 -22.71
N TYR A 70 1.49 8.75 -22.60
CA TYR A 70 0.71 9.03 -21.40
C TYR A 70 -0.05 7.77 -21.00
N ILE A 71 -0.41 7.66 -19.72
CA ILE A 71 -1.30 6.61 -19.22
C ILE A 71 -2.61 7.25 -18.73
N THR A 72 -3.65 6.44 -18.61
CA THR A 72 -4.97 6.88 -18.10
C THR A 72 -4.88 7.15 -16.61
N TRP A 73 -4.27 8.28 -16.27
CA TRP A 73 -4.00 8.70 -14.89
C TRP A 73 -3.99 10.23 -14.74
N GLY A 74 -4.45 10.72 -13.58
CA GLY A 74 -4.54 12.16 -13.29
C GLY A 74 -3.21 12.92 -13.39
N GLY A 75 -2.09 12.27 -13.08
CA GLY A 75 -0.75 12.86 -13.20
C GLY A 75 -0.39 13.32 -14.62
N ASP A 76 -0.95 12.69 -15.64
CA ASP A 76 -0.73 13.03 -17.06
C ASP A 76 -1.51 14.25 -17.52
N VAL A 77 -2.54 14.68 -16.76
CA VAL A 77 -3.34 15.88 -17.10
C VAL A 77 -2.48 17.16 -17.08
N ALA A 78 -1.46 17.22 -16.21
CA ALA A 78 -0.49 18.33 -16.25
C ALA A 78 0.32 18.35 -17.55
N THR A 79 0.64 17.17 -18.12
CA THR A 79 1.27 17.06 -19.45
C THR A 79 0.35 17.55 -20.55
N PHE A 80 -0.96 17.22 -20.48
CA PHE A 80 -1.97 17.70 -21.44
C PHE A 80 -2.12 19.22 -21.39
N LEU A 81 -2.19 19.78 -20.18
CA LEU A 81 -2.27 21.21 -19.99
C LEU A 81 -1.03 21.92 -20.58
N SER A 82 0.16 21.41 -20.30
CA SER A 82 1.42 21.98 -20.78
C SER A 82 1.59 21.85 -22.28
N ASN A 83 1.03 20.80 -22.90
CA ASN A 83 1.07 20.58 -24.34
C ASN A 83 -0.06 21.31 -25.10
N GLY A 84 -1.16 21.61 -24.41
CA GLY A 84 -2.34 22.28 -24.94
C GLY A 84 -3.31 21.38 -25.72
N ASP A 85 -2.88 20.23 -26.20
CA ASP A 85 -3.66 19.16 -26.84
C ASP A 85 -2.75 17.91 -26.98
N MET A 86 -3.21 16.87 -27.64
CA MET A 86 -2.39 15.66 -27.94
C MET A 86 -1.19 15.97 -28.82
N LYS A 87 -1.25 16.95 -29.69
CA LYS A 87 -0.10 17.56 -30.39
C LYS A 87 0.18 18.92 -29.77
N THR A 88 1.47 19.30 -29.66
CA THR A 88 1.87 20.59 -29.09
C THR A 88 1.12 21.73 -29.80
N ARG A 89 0.33 22.46 -29.02
CA ARG A 89 -0.53 23.54 -29.50
C ARG A 89 0.20 24.90 -29.42
N SER A 90 -0.07 25.78 -30.38
CA SER A 90 0.42 27.15 -30.34
C SER A 90 -0.06 27.88 -29.06
N GLY A 91 0.86 28.57 -28.38
CA GLY A 91 0.61 29.26 -27.12
C GLY A 91 0.67 28.35 -25.87
N SER A 92 0.89 27.06 -26.02
CA SER A 92 1.09 26.14 -24.87
C SER A 92 2.44 26.38 -24.18
N ALA A 93 2.57 25.89 -22.95
CA ALA A 93 3.81 25.98 -22.18
C ALA A 93 4.98 25.33 -22.92
N TYR A 94 4.77 24.13 -23.46
CA TYR A 94 5.82 23.42 -24.19
C TYR A 94 6.21 24.13 -25.49
N GLN A 95 5.24 24.64 -26.24
CA GLN A 95 5.55 25.42 -27.46
C GLN A 95 6.35 26.69 -27.13
N SER A 96 6.01 27.39 -26.06
CA SER A 96 6.75 28.56 -25.59
C SER A 96 8.19 28.27 -25.22
N LEU A 97 8.49 27.04 -24.81
CA LEU A 97 9.83 26.53 -24.53
C LEU A 97 10.54 25.97 -25.78
N GLY A 98 9.88 26.05 -26.96
CA GLY A 98 10.41 25.55 -28.23
C GLY A 98 10.38 24.02 -28.37
N LEU A 99 9.45 23.36 -27.67
CA LEU A 99 9.22 21.93 -27.78
C LEU A 99 8.05 21.66 -28.76
N ASP A 100 8.19 20.59 -29.55
CA ASP A 100 7.11 20.02 -30.36
C ASP A 100 7.09 18.51 -30.17
N MET A 101 5.92 17.97 -29.81
CA MET A 101 5.76 16.55 -29.48
C MET A 101 4.34 16.07 -29.76
N GLN A 102 4.20 14.75 -29.89
CA GLN A 102 2.93 14.06 -29.99
C GLN A 102 2.73 13.19 -28.76
N LEU A 103 1.67 13.45 -27.99
CA LEU A 103 1.25 12.56 -26.90
C LEU A 103 0.57 11.32 -27.46
N THR A 104 0.93 10.15 -26.96
CA THR A 104 0.44 8.86 -27.46
C THR A 104 -0.05 7.98 -26.31
N PRO A 105 -1.12 7.16 -26.49
CA PRO A 105 -1.57 6.24 -25.46
C PRO A 105 -0.49 5.23 -25.07
N GLY A 106 -0.34 4.99 -23.77
CA GLY A 106 0.71 4.17 -23.19
C GLY A 106 0.25 3.19 -22.10
N ASP A 107 -1.04 2.92 -21.94
CA ASP A 107 -1.54 1.98 -20.92
C ASP A 107 -1.01 0.55 -21.15
N ASP A 108 -0.71 0.15 -22.38
CA ASP A 108 0.08 -1.05 -22.68
C ASP A 108 1.56 -0.81 -22.43
N PHE A 109 2.02 -1.07 -21.19
CA PHE A 109 3.42 -0.86 -20.80
C PHE A 109 4.39 -1.77 -21.55
N VAL A 110 3.99 -3.00 -21.91
CA VAL A 110 4.81 -3.90 -22.74
C VAL A 110 5.00 -3.30 -24.14
N GLY A 111 3.95 -2.74 -24.71
CA GLY A 111 3.99 -2.00 -25.99
C GLY A 111 4.86 -0.74 -25.90
N GLN A 112 4.80 0.00 -24.79
CA GLN A 112 5.71 1.13 -24.55
C GLN A 112 7.19 0.69 -24.56
N VAL A 113 7.52 -0.41 -23.85
CA VAL A 113 8.88 -0.95 -23.81
C VAL A 113 9.35 -1.37 -25.21
N LYS A 114 8.47 -1.97 -26.03
CA LYS A 114 8.78 -2.29 -27.42
C LYS A 114 9.08 -1.03 -28.26
N ASN A 115 8.26 0.01 -28.14
CA ASN A 115 8.46 1.29 -28.83
C ASN A 115 9.74 1.99 -28.38
N TYR A 116 10.05 1.93 -27.10
CA TYR A 116 11.24 2.49 -26.50
C TYR A 116 12.53 1.81 -27.00
N VAL A 117 12.60 0.49 -26.93
CA VAL A 117 13.77 -0.28 -27.39
C VAL A 117 13.98 -0.15 -28.89
N SER A 118 12.89 -0.17 -29.69
CA SER A 118 12.94 0.00 -31.16
C SER A 118 13.16 1.45 -31.62
N GLY A 119 13.30 2.42 -30.72
CA GLY A 119 13.55 3.82 -31.07
C GLY A 119 12.37 4.59 -31.65
N LYS A 120 11.15 4.05 -31.58
CA LYS A 120 9.93 4.78 -31.99
C LYS A 120 9.58 5.91 -31.02
N SER A 121 9.79 5.69 -29.73
CA SER A 121 9.68 6.71 -28.69
C SER A 121 10.92 6.68 -27.81
N PRO A 122 11.55 7.82 -27.49
CA PRO A 122 12.62 7.85 -26.50
C PRO A 122 12.11 7.81 -25.05
N PHE A 123 10.79 7.83 -24.83
CA PHE A 123 10.17 7.93 -23.52
C PHE A 123 9.56 6.63 -23.03
N LEU A 124 9.58 6.43 -21.72
CA LEU A 124 8.73 5.52 -20.96
C LEU A 124 7.90 6.31 -19.94
N ARG A 125 6.63 5.96 -19.80
CA ARG A 125 5.71 6.46 -18.77
C ARG A 125 5.19 5.29 -17.96
N GLY A 126 5.35 5.33 -16.66
CA GLY A 126 4.88 4.30 -15.76
C GLY A 126 5.19 4.65 -14.32
N THR A 127 5.18 3.66 -13.44
CA THR A 127 5.65 3.80 -12.07
C THR A 127 7.12 3.37 -11.97
N VAL A 128 7.81 3.78 -10.89
CA VAL A 128 9.18 3.28 -10.64
C VAL A 128 9.21 1.76 -10.56
N HIS A 129 8.18 1.12 -9.95
CA HIS A 129 8.08 -0.33 -9.90
C HIS A 129 7.94 -0.95 -11.31
N MET A 130 7.10 -0.38 -12.18
CA MET A 130 6.96 -0.85 -13.57
C MET A 130 8.28 -0.76 -14.34
N LEU A 131 9.06 0.32 -14.16
CA LEU A 131 10.41 0.42 -14.72
C LEU A 131 11.31 -0.71 -14.18
N GLY A 132 11.20 -1.04 -12.89
CA GLY A 132 11.89 -2.17 -12.28
C GLY A 132 11.56 -3.51 -12.94
N LEU A 133 10.27 -3.78 -13.22
CA LEU A 133 9.83 -4.99 -13.91
C LEU A 133 10.49 -5.13 -15.30
N ALA A 134 10.61 -4.02 -16.03
CA ALA A 134 11.20 -3.98 -17.37
C ALA A 134 12.73 -3.85 -17.37
N SER A 135 13.37 -3.65 -16.22
CA SER A 135 14.76 -3.22 -16.07
C SER A 135 15.76 -4.10 -16.82
N GLU A 136 15.60 -5.43 -16.78
CA GLU A 136 16.48 -6.38 -17.49
C GLU A 136 16.38 -6.22 -19.03
N VAL A 137 15.21 -5.85 -19.56
CA VAL A 137 15.00 -5.65 -20.99
C VAL A 137 15.60 -4.33 -21.45
N VAL A 138 15.24 -3.23 -20.77
CA VAL A 138 15.67 -1.88 -21.15
C VAL A 138 17.12 -1.59 -20.77
N GLY A 139 17.66 -2.30 -19.79
CA GLY A 139 19.06 -2.22 -19.35
C GLY A 139 20.01 -3.17 -20.10
N ALA A 140 19.50 -4.03 -20.99
CA ALA A 140 20.32 -4.98 -21.74
C ALA A 140 21.32 -4.32 -22.70
N ASP A 141 21.02 -3.11 -23.17
CA ASP A 141 21.91 -2.29 -24.00
C ASP A 141 22.13 -0.94 -23.29
N PRO A 142 23.37 -0.47 -23.13
CA PRO A 142 23.66 0.81 -22.47
C PRO A 142 22.92 2.01 -23.08
N ARG A 143 22.61 1.97 -24.38
CA ARG A 143 21.86 3.03 -25.08
C ARG A 143 20.43 3.16 -24.59
N THR A 144 19.82 2.05 -24.22
CA THR A 144 18.42 2.00 -23.77
C THR A 144 18.26 2.03 -22.25
N LYS A 145 19.37 2.12 -21.49
CA LYS A 145 19.31 2.28 -20.04
C LYS A 145 18.42 3.48 -19.67
N PRO A 146 17.40 3.33 -18.83
CA PRO A 146 16.53 4.44 -18.48
C PRO A 146 17.23 5.52 -17.65
N VAL A 147 16.92 6.77 -17.96
CA VAL A 147 17.17 7.94 -17.10
C VAL A 147 15.81 8.44 -16.66
N VAL A 148 15.51 8.33 -15.37
CA VAL A 148 14.25 8.86 -14.81
C VAL A 148 14.40 10.38 -14.70
N ILE A 149 13.53 11.11 -15.41
CA ILE A 149 13.68 12.54 -15.60
C ILE A 149 12.69 13.39 -14.80
N LEU A 150 11.58 12.79 -14.36
CA LEU A 150 10.50 13.52 -13.72
C LEU A 150 9.66 12.56 -12.88
N GLN A 151 9.31 12.96 -11.66
CA GLN A 151 8.24 12.37 -10.88
C GLN A 151 6.97 13.23 -11.05
N LEU A 152 5.87 12.63 -11.53
CA LEU A 152 4.63 13.34 -11.78
C LEU A 152 3.80 13.49 -10.50
N SER A 153 3.56 12.36 -9.86
CA SER A 153 2.70 12.26 -8.69
C SER A 153 3.08 11.06 -7.82
N TRP A 154 2.53 11.06 -6.62
CA TRP A 154 2.27 9.86 -5.86
C TRP A 154 0.80 9.49 -6.04
N SER A 155 0.50 8.20 -6.20
CA SER A 155 -0.90 7.77 -6.24
C SER A 155 -1.55 7.87 -4.86
N ALA A 156 -2.83 8.27 -4.87
CA ALA A 156 -3.74 8.23 -3.73
C ALA A 156 -5.05 7.48 -4.07
N GLY A 157 -5.15 6.92 -5.29
CA GLY A 157 -6.34 6.29 -5.84
C GLY A 157 -6.27 4.77 -6.02
N ASP A 158 -5.33 4.09 -5.35
CA ASP A 158 -5.20 2.63 -5.42
C ASP A 158 -5.49 1.99 -4.07
N HIS A 159 -6.22 0.88 -4.09
CA HIS A 159 -6.76 0.26 -2.88
C HIS A 159 -6.61 -1.26 -2.91
N ILE A 160 -6.49 -1.85 -1.71
CA ILE A 160 -6.70 -3.28 -1.50
C ILE A 160 -8.04 -3.44 -0.80
N VAL A 161 -9.01 -3.99 -1.52
CA VAL A 161 -10.34 -4.33 -1.02
C VAL A 161 -10.35 -5.80 -0.64
N ALA A 162 -10.85 -6.12 0.56
CA ALA A 162 -10.90 -7.48 1.08
C ALA A 162 -12.31 -7.87 1.52
N ARG A 163 -12.58 -9.19 1.58
CA ARG A 163 -13.84 -9.73 2.10
C ARG A 163 -13.92 -9.58 3.62
N LYS A 164 -15.15 -9.63 4.13
CA LYS A 164 -15.43 -9.64 5.57
C LYS A 164 -14.57 -10.68 6.31
N GLY A 165 -13.91 -10.24 7.39
CA GLY A 165 -13.06 -11.10 8.23
C GLY A 165 -11.56 -10.88 8.02
N ILE A 166 -11.13 -10.22 6.95
CA ILE A 166 -9.75 -9.75 6.74
C ILE A 166 -9.71 -8.29 7.17
N LYS A 167 -9.01 -7.97 8.25
CA LYS A 167 -9.06 -6.65 8.88
C LYS A 167 -7.82 -5.79 8.59
N SER A 168 -6.69 -6.43 8.28
CA SER A 168 -5.39 -5.79 8.12
C SER A 168 -4.55 -6.51 7.06
N LEU A 169 -3.42 -5.93 6.69
CA LEU A 169 -2.46 -6.55 5.77
C LEU A 169 -1.86 -7.86 6.34
N ASN A 170 -1.78 -7.99 7.67
CA ASN A 170 -1.28 -9.21 8.31
C ASN A 170 -2.18 -10.43 8.03
N ASP A 171 -3.48 -10.21 7.85
CA ASP A 171 -4.47 -11.26 7.59
C ASP A 171 -4.41 -11.82 6.15
N LEU A 172 -3.59 -11.21 5.29
CA LEU A 172 -3.41 -11.68 3.90
C LEU A 172 -2.62 -12.99 3.78
N LYS A 173 -1.99 -13.46 4.86
CA LYS A 173 -1.26 -14.73 4.84
C LYS A 173 -2.17 -15.89 4.47
N GLY A 174 -1.78 -16.67 3.44
CA GLY A 174 -2.54 -17.79 2.90
C GLY A 174 -3.75 -17.39 2.05
N LYS A 175 -3.90 -16.11 1.68
CA LYS A 175 -5.06 -15.58 0.97
C LYS A 175 -4.86 -15.52 -0.53
N ARG A 176 -5.99 -15.53 -1.27
CA ARG A 176 -6.07 -15.41 -2.72
C ARG A 176 -6.40 -13.97 -3.11
N ILE A 177 -5.53 -13.34 -3.91
CA ILE A 177 -5.61 -11.91 -4.20
C ILE A 177 -5.62 -11.69 -5.72
N ALA A 178 -6.66 -11.05 -6.26
CA ALA A 178 -6.70 -10.65 -7.65
C ALA A 178 -5.88 -9.36 -7.87
N CYS A 179 -5.01 -9.36 -8.89
CA CYS A 179 -4.14 -8.23 -9.22
C CYS A 179 -3.83 -8.20 -10.72
N GLN A 180 -3.74 -7.00 -11.31
CA GLN A 180 -3.32 -6.86 -12.70
C GLN A 180 -1.85 -7.26 -12.87
N GLN A 181 -1.57 -8.07 -13.89
CA GLN A 181 -0.20 -8.49 -14.20
C GLN A 181 0.61 -7.36 -14.82
N GLY A 182 1.80 -7.07 -14.23
CA GLY A 182 2.75 -6.09 -14.77
C GLY A 182 2.31 -4.62 -14.66
N GLY A 183 1.17 -4.34 -14.03
CA GLY A 183 0.66 -3.00 -13.81
C GLY A 183 1.12 -2.36 -12.48
N PRO A 184 0.61 -1.17 -12.16
CA PRO A 184 1.02 -0.40 -10.97
C PRO A 184 0.73 -1.12 -9.65
N HIS A 185 -0.35 -1.91 -9.59
CA HIS A 185 -0.76 -2.64 -8.40
C HIS A 185 0.21 -3.75 -7.97
N VAL A 186 1.10 -4.21 -8.86
CA VAL A 186 2.17 -5.16 -8.49
C VAL A 186 3.08 -4.54 -7.42
N GLY A 187 3.42 -3.24 -7.59
CA GLY A 187 4.20 -2.47 -6.61
C GLY A 187 3.43 -2.25 -5.30
N LEU A 188 2.16 -1.85 -5.36
CA LEU A 188 1.31 -1.69 -4.19
C LEU A 188 1.23 -2.99 -3.36
N LEU A 189 0.98 -4.11 -4.03
CA LEU A 189 0.88 -5.42 -3.36
C LEU A 189 2.23 -5.84 -2.76
N TYR A 190 3.34 -5.61 -3.47
CA TYR A 190 4.69 -5.88 -2.96
C TYR A 190 4.99 -5.08 -1.69
N ASP A 191 4.74 -3.76 -1.70
CA ASP A 191 4.97 -2.89 -0.55
C ASP A 191 4.06 -3.27 0.63
N SER A 192 2.79 -3.60 0.36
CA SER A 192 1.81 -4.04 1.37
C SER A 192 2.21 -5.35 2.03
N LEU A 193 2.59 -6.36 1.25
CA LEU A 193 3.07 -7.64 1.77
C LEU A 193 4.38 -7.46 2.56
N SER A 194 5.31 -6.65 2.04
CA SER A 194 6.57 -6.34 2.73
C SER A 194 6.34 -5.69 4.09
N ALA A 195 5.41 -4.76 4.19
CA ALA A 195 5.03 -4.11 5.44
C ALA A 195 4.49 -5.13 6.47
N ALA A 196 3.67 -6.08 6.01
CA ALA A 196 3.13 -7.16 6.84
C ALA A 196 4.13 -8.32 7.08
N GLN A 197 5.39 -8.20 6.64
CA GLN A 197 6.41 -9.27 6.72
C GLN A 197 6.01 -10.54 5.94
N LEU A 198 5.19 -10.37 4.92
CA LEU A 198 4.79 -11.42 4.01
C LEU A 198 5.60 -11.35 2.72
N THR A 199 5.73 -12.48 2.07
CA THR A 199 6.41 -12.62 0.78
C THR A 199 5.41 -13.08 -0.29
N ARG A 200 5.84 -13.08 -1.55
CA ARG A 200 5.06 -13.64 -2.67
C ARG A 200 4.58 -15.08 -2.42
N LYS A 201 5.33 -15.85 -1.61
CA LYS A 201 5.03 -17.27 -1.30
C LYS A 201 3.95 -17.43 -0.23
N ASP A 202 3.68 -16.37 0.54
CA ASP A 202 2.67 -16.38 1.60
C ASP A 202 1.25 -16.12 1.08
N VAL A 203 1.09 -15.78 -0.21
CA VAL A 203 -0.20 -15.50 -0.85
C VAL A 203 -0.31 -16.18 -2.21
N GLU A 204 -1.53 -16.43 -2.67
CA GLU A 204 -1.83 -16.82 -4.04
C GLU A 204 -2.30 -15.59 -4.83
N ILE A 205 -1.57 -15.17 -5.87
CA ILE A 205 -1.98 -14.06 -6.72
C ILE A 205 -2.69 -14.61 -7.96
N VAL A 206 -3.91 -14.16 -8.16
CA VAL A 206 -4.71 -14.43 -9.36
C VAL A 206 -4.55 -13.25 -10.31
N TRP A 207 -3.80 -13.48 -11.39
CA TRP A 207 -3.47 -12.45 -12.35
C TRP A 207 -4.64 -12.12 -13.28
N THR A 208 -4.89 -10.83 -13.46
CA THR A 208 -5.85 -10.30 -14.45
C THR A 208 -5.11 -9.57 -15.57
N SER A 209 -5.71 -9.47 -16.75
CA SER A 209 -5.08 -8.80 -17.90
C SER A 209 -5.22 -7.27 -17.84
N ASP A 210 -6.32 -6.79 -17.27
CA ASP A 210 -6.65 -5.37 -17.26
C ASP A 210 -6.70 -4.84 -15.81
N ILE A 211 -6.52 -3.54 -15.63
CA ILE A 211 -6.58 -2.90 -14.30
C ILE A 211 -8.02 -2.73 -13.82
N THR A 212 -8.96 -2.56 -14.74
CA THR A 212 -10.39 -2.34 -14.49
C THR A 212 -11.25 -3.05 -15.55
N GLY A 213 -12.59 -2.94 -15.46
CA GLY A 213 -13.53 -3.51 -16.41
C GLY A 213 -13.66 -5.03 -16.35
N ALA A 214 -14.18 -5.63 -17.42
CA ALA A 214 -14.59 -7.05 -17.46
C ALA A 214 -13.48 -8.07 -17.18
N LYS A 215 -12.22 -7.70 -17.37
CA LYS A 215 -11.03 -8.53 -17.15
C LYS A 215 -10.15 -7.98 -16.01
N GLY A 216 -10.66 -7.04 -15.24
CA GLY A 216 -9.98 -6.42 -14.10
C GLY A 216 -10.19 -7.20 -12.80
N PRO A 217 -9.40 -6.84 -11.76
CA PRO A 217 -9.45 -7.49 -10.45
C PRO A 217 -10.79 -7.36 -9.73
N ALA A 218 -11.48 -6.22 -9.87
CA ALA A 218 -12.79 -5.99 -9.26
C ALA A 218 -13.84 -6.97 -9.78
N GLU A 219 -13.88 -7.20 -11.09
CA GLU A 219 -14.82 -8.11 -11.70
C GLU A 219 -14.49 -9.58 -11.40
N ALA A 220 -13.19 -9.92 -11.35
CA ALA A 220 -12.74 -11.23 -10.86
C ALA A 220 -13.21 -11.47 -9.42
N PHE A 221 -13.06 -10.47 -8.54
CA PHE A 221 -13.47 -10.54 -7.13
C PHE A 221 -14.99 -10.68 -6.96
N ARG A 222 -15.81 -10.04 -7.82
CA ARG A 222 -17.28 -10.21 -7.82
C ARG A 222 -17.68 -11.64 -8.20
N LYS A 223 -17.03 -12.20 -9.23
CA LYS A 223 -17.39 -13.50 -9.82
C LYS A 223 -16.87 -14.71 -9.04
N ASP A 224 -15.69 -14.60 -8.46
CA ASP A 224 -15.05 -15.69 -7.71
C ASP A 224 -15.13 -15.45 -6.19
N PRO A 225 -16.06 -16.12 -5.48
CA PRO A 225 -16.20 -15.97 -4.03
C PRO A 225 -15.01 -16.55 -3.24
N THR A 226 -14.11 -17.28 -3.88
CA THR A 226 -12.90 -17.82 -3.26
C THR A 226 -11.73 -16.83 -3.26
N LEU A 227 -11.85 -15.71 -3.99
CA LEU A 227 -10.92 -14.60 -3.87
C LEU A 227 -11.16 -13.86 -2.55
N ASP A 228 -10.11 -13.72 -1.77
CA ASP A 228 -10.15 -13.06 -0.45
C ASP A 228 -9.99 -11.55 -0.56
N ALA A 229 -9.20 -11.07 -1.54
CA ALA A 229 -8.94 -9.65 -1.77
C ALA A 229 -8.68 -9.33 -3.25
N CYS A 230 -8.71 -8.04 -3.59
CA CYS A 230 -8.32 -7.54 -4.91
C CYS A 230 -7.65 -6.17 -4.82
N CYS A 231 -6.75 -5.89 -5.76
CA CYS A 231 -6.12 -4.58 -5.93
C CYS A 231 -6.89 -3.81 -7.00
N VAL A 232 -7.40 -2.62 -6.66
CA VAL A 232 -8.33 -1.86 -7.49
C VAL A 232 -8.06 -0.36 -7.44
N ILE A 233 -8.53 0.36 -8.45
CA ILE A 233 -8.55 1.83 -8.47
C ILE A 233 -9.83 2.37 -7.80
N THR A 234 -9.85 3.67 -7.47
CA THR A 234 -10.97 4.34 -6.76
C THR A 234 -12.36 4.03 -7.35
N PRO A 235 -12.64 4.12 -8.66
CA PRO A 235 -13.98 3.81 -9.19
C PRO A 235 -14.43 2.37 -8.90
N ASP A 236 -13.53 1.41 -9.04
CA ASP A 236 -13.81 0.00 -8.75
C ASP A 236 -14.00 -0.23 -7.24
N MET A 237 -13.20 0.43 -6.38
CA MET A 237 -13.36 0.40 -4.93
C MET A 237 -14.74 0.90 -4.51
N ILE A 238 -15.17 2.05 -5.03
CA ILE A 238 -16.52 2.60 -4.77
C ILE A 238 -17.58 1.59 -5.21
N GLY A 239 -17.44 1.00 -6.40
CA GLY A 239 -18.37 -0.02 -6.90
C GLY A 239 -18.41 -1.31 -6.06
N LEU A 240 -17.34 -1.66 -5.34
CA LEU A 240 -17.27 -2.85 -4.50
C LEU A 240 -17.79 -2.63 -3.08
N CYS A 241 -17.46 -1.50 -2.45
CA CYS A 241 -17.73 -1.25 -1.03
C CYS A 241 -18.44 0.07 -0.71
N GLY A 242 -18.66 0.96 -1.67
CA GLY A 242 -19.39 2.22 -1.47
C GLY A 242 -18.47 3.41 -1.22
N GLY A 243 -17.34 3.22 -0.54
CA GLY A 243 -16.38 4.26 -0.21
C GLY A 243 -15.20 3.74 0.58
N LEU A 244 -14.25 4.63 0.86
CA LEU A 244 -12.99 4.27 1.54
C LEU A 244 -13.20 3.70 2.95
N ASN A 245 -14.21 4.18 3.66
CA ASN A 245 -14.53 3.80 5.04
C ASN A 245 -15.83 2.97 5.15
N ASP A 246 -16.40 2.58 4.00
CA ASP A 246 -17.66 1.86 3.94
C ASP A 246 -17.46 0.36 3.76
N ALA A 247 -18.52 -0.39 3.93
CA ALA A 247 -18.57 -1.81 3.65
C ALA A 247 -19.69 -2.11 2.65
N GLY A 248 -19.39 -2.91 1.64
CA GLY A 248 -20.32 -3.28 0.58
C GLY A 248 -21.57 -3.93 1.12
N SER A 249 -22.72 -3.49 0.62
CA SER A 249 -24.05 -4.00 1.00
C SER A 249 -24.38 -5.36 0.38
N GLY A 250 -23.76 -5.71 -0.73
CA GLY A 250 -24.12 -6.84 -1.60
C GLY A 250 -25.22 -6.51 -2.61
N ALA A 251 -25.69 -5.25 -2.65
CA ALA A 251 -26.62 -4.76 -3.66
C ALA A 251 -25.89 -4.02 -4.79
N GLU A 252 -26.52 -3.87 -5.96
CA GLU A 252 -26.06 -3.06 -7.09
C GLU A 252 -24.62 -3.34 -7.55
N GLY A 253 -24.20 -4.61 -7.49
CA GLY A 253 -22.85 -5.04 -7.89
C GLY A 253 -21.78 -4.85 -6.81
N SER A 254 -22.09 -4.32 -5.64
CA SER A 254 -21.20 -4.32 -4.49
C SER A 254 -21.07 -5.73 -3.89
N VAL A 255 -20.00 -5.96 -3.13
CA VAL A 255 -19.74 -7.26 -2.48
C VAL A 255 -20.02 -7.16 -0.99
N ALA A 256 -20.92 -7.99 -0.48
CA ALA A 256 -21.38 -7.94 0.92
C ALA A 256 -20.21 -8.01 1.92
N GLY A 257 -20.05 -6.96 2.72
CA GLY A 257 -19.03 -6.83 3.74
C GLY A 257 -17.61 -6.62 3.21
N ALA A 258 -17.43 -6.43 1.88
CA ALA A 258 -16.14 -6.02 1.32
C ALA A 258 -15.79 -4.61 1.79
N HIS A 259 -14.53 -4.38 2.13
CA HIS A 259 -14.05 -3.11 2.65
C HIS A 259 -12.57 -2.91 2.33
N VAL A 260 -12.11 -1.66 2.42
CA VAL A 260 -10.71 -1.29 2.16
C VAL A 260 -9.84 -1.63 3.38
N ILE A 261 -8.83 -2.46 3.19
CA ILE A 261 -7.84 -2.78 4.22
C ILE A 261 -6.54 -1.98 4.05
N ASN A 262 -6.26 -1.48 2.86
CA ASN A 262 -5.13 -0.58 2.57
C ASN A 262 -5.45 0.34 1.41
N SER A 263 -4.90 1.55 1.44
CA SER A 263 -5.06 2.57 0.40
C SER A 263 -3.78 3.37 0.23
N THR A 264 -3.49 3.78 -1.00
CA THR A 264 -2.40 4.72 -1.27
C THR A 264 -2.65 6.13 -0.70
N GLN A 265 -3.86 6.43 -0.21
CA GLN A 265 -4.09 7.63 0.60
C GLN A 265 -3.28 7.61 1.90
N GLN A 266 -3.15 6.46 2.56
CA GLN A 266 -2.31 6.26 3.75
C GLN A 266 -0.88 5.85 3.34
N MET A 267 -0.77 4.93 2.40
CA MET A 267 0.49 4.43 1.81
C MET A 267 1.01 5.39 0.74
N SER A 268 1.10 6.67 1.09
CA SER A 268 1.25 7.78 0.15
C SER A 268 2.60 7.83 -0.59
N ARG A 269 3.53 6.93 -0.26
CA ARG A 269 4.86 6.86 -0.89
C ARG A 269 5.15 5.48 -1.51
N SER A 270 4.11 4.71 -1.85
CA SER A 270 4.25 3.43 -2.55
C SER A 270 4.40 3.64 -4.06
N ILE A 271 3.40 4.19 -4.72
CA ILE A 271 3.35 4.31 -6.18
C ILE A 271 3.86 5.69 -6.61
N ALA A 272 5.10 5.74 -7.12
CA ALA A 272 5.71 6.93 -7.71
C ALA A 272 5.55 6.88 -9.22
N ASP A 273 4.77 7.80 -9.78
CA ASP A 273 4.58 7.99 -11.22
C ASP A 273 5.73 8.76 -11.83
N VAL A 274 6.31 8.28 -12.91
CA VAL A 274 7.50 8.86 -13.49
C VAL A 274 7.50 8.88 -15.02
N TYR A 275 8.26 9.81 -15.59
CA TYR A 275 8.81 9.71 -16.93
C TYR A 275 10.27 9.30 -16.89
N ALA A 276 10.66 8.42 -17.81
CA ALA A 276 12.04 8.07 -18.07
C ALA A 276 12.35 8.19 -19.57
N VAL A 277 13.60 8.44 -19.90
CA VAL A 277 14.09 8.52 -21.28
C VAL A 277 15.30 7.62 -21.49
N ARG A 278 15.55 7.26 -22.75
CA ARG A 278 16.72 6.47 -23.14
C ARG A 278 18.02 7.25 -22.88
N ARG A 279 19.05 6.55 -22.43
CA ARG A 279 20.37 7.12 -22.15
C ARG A 279 20.96 7.82 -23.37
N ASP A 280 21.00 7.15 -24.52
CA ASP A 280 21.56 7.70 -25.75
C ASP A 280 20.85 9.01 -26.19
N TRP A 281 19.53 9.02 -26.09
CA TRP A 281 18.73 10.18 -26.43
C TRP A 281 18.87 11.31 -25.39
N TYR A 282 18.90 10.97 -24.10
CA TYR A 282 19.12 11.93 -23.00
C TYR A 282 20.45 12.67 -23.18
N ASP A 283 21.54 11.94 -23.41
CA ASP A 283 22.89 12.53 -23.53
C ASP A 283 22.98 13.49 -24.74
N ALA A 284 22.25 13.20 -25.81
CA ALA A 284 22.18 14.07 -27.00
C ALA A 284 21.21 15.24 -26.87
N ASN A 285 20.23 15.17 -25.94
CA ASN A 285 19.10 16.11 -25.89
C ASN A 285 18.83 16.69 -24.48
N LYS A 286 19.85 16.81 -23.62
CA LYS A 286 19.69 17.35 -22.25
C LYS A 286 18.91 18.66 -22.21
N PRO A 287 19.17 19.70 -23.03
CA PRO A 287 18.41 20.95 -22.98
C PRO A 287 16.93 20.78 -23.34
N TRP A 288 16.59 19.80 -24.19
CA TRP A 288 15.20 19.47 -24.51
C TRP A 288 14.51 18.85 -23.29
N VAL A 289 15.17 17.94 -22.59
CA VAL A 289 14.67 17.27 -21.38
C VAL A 289 14.46 18.28 -20.25
N GLU A 290 15.40 19.21 -20.03
CA GLU A 290 15.26 20.28 -19.03
C GLU A 290 14.03 21.16 -19.29
N LYS A 291 13.80 21.51 -20.57
CA LYS A 291 12.60 22.25 -20.97
C LYS A 291 11.32 21.43 -20.80
N PHE A 292 11.34 20.13 -21.04
CA PHE A 292 10.22 19.25 -20.79
C PHE A 292 9.85 19.22 -19.31
N VAL A 293 10.84 19.04 -18.42
CA VAL A 293 10.65 19.10 -16.96
C VAL A 293 10.10 20.46 -16.54
N ALA A 294 10.67 21.55 -17.05
CA ALA A 294 10.21 22.92 -16.73
C ALA A 294 8.76 23.16 -17.17
N GLY A 295 8.39 22.74 -18.38
CA GLY A 295 7.03 22.87 -18.88
C GLY A 295 6.02 22.05 -18.09
N TYR A 296 6.39 20.82 -17.70
CA TYR A 296 5.56 19.98 -16.84
C TYR A 296 5.31 20.65 -15.47
N LEU A 297 6.36 21.11 -14.79
CA LEU A 297 6.24 21.76 -13.47
C LEU A 297 5.37 23.02 -13.53
N LYS A 298 5.50 23.84 -14.57
CA LYS A 298 4.61 24.97 -14.81
C LYS A 298 3.15 24.53 -14.94
N GLY A 299 2.89 23.51 -15.75
CA GLY A 299 1.52 22.98 -15.93
C GLY A 299 0.96 22.38 -14.65
N THR A 300 1.80 21.72 -13.86
CA THR A 300 1.39 21.15 -12.57
C THR A 300 0.98 22.24 -11.58
N GLU A 301 1.75 23.32 -11.42
CA GLU A 301 1.35 24.44 -10.56
C GLU A 301 0.03 25.07 -11.00
N GLN A 302 -0.14 25.29 -12.30
CA GLN A 302 -1.39 25.84 -12.84
C GLN A 302 -2.58 24.91 -12.58
N LEU A 303 -2.40 23.60 -12.80
CA LEU A 303 -3.46 22.61 -12.60
C LEU A 303 -3.87 22.49 -11.13
N VAL A 304 -2.90 22.44 -10.22
CA VAL A 304 -3.16 22.35 -8.78
C VAL A 304 -3.83 23.64 -8.27
N ALA A 305 -3.41 24.81 -8.75
CA ALA A 305 -4.06 26.06 -8.41
C ALA A 305 -5.53 26.14 -8.90
N MET A 306 -5.81 25.67 -10.13
CA MET A 306 -7.17 25.61 -10.66
C MET A 306 -8.03 24.61 -9.87
N ARG A 307 -7.49 23.43 -9.53
CA ARG A 307 -8.15 22.42 -8.71
C ARG A 307 -8.52 23.00 -7.35
N LYS A 308 -7.56 23.58 -6.62
CA LYS A 308 -7.78 24.18 -5.30
C LYS A 308 -8.87 25.25 -5.34
N LYS A 309 -8.83 26.15 -6.34
CA LYS A 309 -9.84 27.18 -6.51
C LYS A 309 -11.25 26.60 -6.74
N PHE A 310 -11.35 25.49 -7.47
CA PHE A 310 -12.62 24.78 -7.65
C PHE A 310 -13.08 24.14 -6.34
N GLU A 311 -12.19 23.48 -5.60
CA GLU A 311 -12.50 22.87 -4.31
C GLU A 311 -13.03 23.88 -3.28
N GLU A 312 -12.42 25.08 -3.23
CA GLU A 312 -12.83 26.16 -2.33
C GLU A 312 -14.14 26.84 -2.74
N SER A 313 -14.28 27.17 -4.03
CA SER A 313 -15.40 27.98 -4.52
C SER A 313 -16.59 27.17 -4.99
N LYS A 314 -16.40 25.87 -5.27
CA LYS A 314 -17.34 24.97 -5.98
C LYS A 314 -17.80 25.54 -7.34
N LYS A 315 -17.02 26.46 -7.91
CA LYS A 315 -17.30 27.09 -9.23
C LYS A 315 -16.19 26.72 -10.20
N MET A 316 -16.53 25.96 -11.22
CA MET A 316 -15.61 25.60 -12.29
C MET A 316 -15.38 26.80 -13.22
N ASN A 317 -14.14 27.28 -13.33
CA ASN A 317 -13.79 28.29 -14.32
C ASN A 317 -13.57 27.66 -15.70
N ALA A 318 -13.55 28.50 -16.76
CA ALA A 318 -13.45 28.03 -18.13
C ALA A 318 -12.15 27.27 -18.43
N ASP A 319 -11.02 27.66 -17.85
CA ASP A 319 -9.73 27.02 -18.06
C ASP A 319 -9.72 25.62 -17.44
N TYR A 320 -10.21 25.49 -16.18
CA TYR A 320 -10.32 24.21 -15.50
C TYR A 320 -11.30 23.26 -16.22
N GLN A 321 -12.46 23.79 -16.63
CA GLN A 321 -13.42 23.03 -17.43
C GLN A 321 -12.81 22.55 -18.75
N SER A 322 -12.01 23.38 -19.41
CA SER A 322 -11.36 23.03 -20.67
C SER A 322 -10.40 21.87 -20.51
N ILE A 323 -9.56 21.88 -19.46
CA ILE A 323 -8.60 20.78 -19.22
C ILE A 323 -9.28 19.49 -18.77
N LEU A 324 -10.33 19.56 -17.96
CA LEU A 324 -11.12 18.39 -17.59
C LEU A 324 -11.85 17.80 -18.81
N THR A 325 -12.35 18.65 -19.70
CA THR A 325 -12.96 18.22 -20.98
C THR A 325 -11.95 17.53 -21.89
N LEU A 326 -10.72 18.07 -21.97
CA LEU A 326 -9.64 17.42 -22.72
C LEU A 326 -9.29 16.04 -22.12
N SER A 327 -9.22 15.95 -20.78
CA SER A 327 -8.97 14.70 -20.08
C SER A 327 -10.08 13.67 -20.35
N GLN A 328 -11.35 14.08 -20.25
CA GLN A 328 -12.51 13.22 -20.54
C GLN A 328 -12.51 12.73 -22.01
N LYS A 329 -12.20 13.63 -22.96
CA LYS A 329 -12.07 13.26 -24.37
C LYS A 329 -10.95 12.27 -24.62
N THR A 330 -9.82 12.42 -23.91
CA THR A 330 -8.62 11.62 -24.09
C THR A 330 -8.74 10.23 -23.44
N PHE A 331 -9.24 10.18 -22.22
CA PHE A 331 -9.37 8.94 -21.44
C PHE A 331 -10.68 8.18 -21.75
N GLY A 332 -11.64 8.86 -22.36
CA GLY A 332 -12.94 8.30 -22.71
C GLY A 332 -14.05 8.67 -21.72
N LYS A 333 -15.22 8.96 -22.28
CA LYS A 333 -16.41 9.34 -21.51
C LYS A 333 -16.99 8.17 -20.70
N GLU A 334 -16.69 6.95 -21.08
CA GLU A 334 -17.07 5.77 -20.29
C GLU A 334 -16.27 5.66 -19.00
N PHE A 335 -14.99 6.07 -19.02
CA PHE A 335 -14.12 6.11 -17.85
C PHE A 335 -14.35 7.36 -16.99
N LEU A 336 -14.58 8.52 -17.62
CA LEU A 336 -14.85 9.79 -16.96
C LEU A 336 -16.23 10.33 -17.38
N PRO A 337 -17.35 9.78 -16.85
CA PRO A 337 -18.71 10.17 -17.26
C PRO A 337 -19.01 11.65 -17.04
N THR A 338 -18.55 12.22 -15.93
CA THR A 338 -18.77 13.62 -15.55
C THR A 338 -17.47 14.38 -15.33
N LEU A 339 -17.50 15.71 -15.50
CA LEU A 339 -16.33 16.56 -15.27
C LEU A 339 -16.12 16.82 -13.77
N GLU A 340 -17.20 17.09 -13.04
CA GLU A 340 -17.16 17.56 -11.64
C GLU A 340 -16.89 16.42 -10.65
N ILE A 341 -17.28 15.20 -10.96
CA ILE A 341 -17.09 14.05 -10.09
C ILE A 341 -15.91 13.21 -10.59
N ASP A 342 -16.00 12.70 -11.81
CA ASP A 342 -15.04 11.69 -12.29
C ASP A 342 -13.72 12.30 -12.76
N ALA A 343 -13.77 13.31 -13.65
CA ALA A 343 -12.55 13.93 -14.15
C ALA A 343 -11.82 14.75 -13.08
N HIS A 344 -12.57 15.45 -12.21
CA HIS A 344 -12.00 16.11 -11.03
C HIS A 344 -11.51 15.10 -10.01
N GLY A 345 -12.29 14.03 -9.72
CA GLY A 345 -11.91 12.94 -8.80
C GLY A 345 -10.59 12.28 -9.17
N LEU A 346 -10.35 12.06 -10.47
CA LEU A 346 -9.07 11.54 -10.96
C LEU A 346 -7.87 12.41 -10.58
N LEU A 347 -8.06 13.73 -10.49
CA LEU A 347 -7.01 14.65 -10.01
C LEU A 347 -6.85 14.61 -8.49
N LEU A 348 -7.90 14.27 -7.72
CA LEU A 348 -7.81 14.07 -6.27
C LEU A 348 -7.04 12.80 -5.92
N ASP A 349 -7.10 11.79 -6.78
CA ASP A 349 -6.32 10.56 -6.66
C ASP A 349 -4.80 10.78 -6.90
N CYS A 350 -4.38 12.00 -7.23
CA CYS A 350 -2.99 12.36 -7.49
C CYS A 350 -2.45 13.34 -6.45
N SER A 351 -1.45 12.93 -5.67
CA SER A 351 -0.58 13.85 -4.94
C SER A 351 0.51 14.33 -5.90
N PHE A 352 0.24 15.45 -6.61
CA PHE A 352 1.17 16.05 -7.55
C PHE A 352 2.49 16.43 -6.88
N VAL A 353 3.60 16.26 -7.60
CA VAL A 353 4.95 16.56 -7.11
C VAL A 353 5.44 17.86 -7.74
N GLY A 354 5.54 18.90 -6.91
CA GLY A 354 6.10 20.20 -7.29
C GLY A 354 7.63 20.21 -7.29
N LEU A 355 8.21 21.39 -7.52
CA LEU A 355 9.66 21.56 -7.57
C LEU A 355 10.38 21.10 -6.29
N PRO A 356 9.93 21.42 -5.06
CA PRO A 356 10.55 20.90 -3.84
C PRO A 356 10.53 19.39 -3.76
N GLY A 357 9.43 18.75 -4.17
CA GLY A 357 9.29 17.30 -4.22
C GLY A 357 10.24 16.65 -5.23
N GLN A 358 10.48 17.26 -6.40
CA GLN A 358 11.49 16.78 -7.36
C GLN A 358 12.88 16.79 -6.72
N ILE A 359 13.25 17.87 -6.04
CA ILE A 359 14.54 17.99 -5.36
C ILE A 359 14.65 16.93 -4.26
N ALA A 360 13.62 16.77 -3.43
CA ALA A 360 13.58 15.74 -2.39
C ALA A 360 13.68 14.31 -2.96
N PHE A 361 13.04 14.06 -4.09
CA PHE A 361 13.04 12.74 -4.72
C PHE A 361 14.39 12.39 -5.35
N PHE A 362 15.01 13.31 -6.12
CA PHE A 362 16.20 13.01 -6.90
C PHE A 362 17.53 13.36 -6.20
N LYS A 363 17.55 14.36 -5.32
CA LYS A 363 18.81 14.89 -4.74
C LYS A 363 19.00 14.53 -3.26
N ASP A 364 17.93 14.30 -2.51
CA ASP A 364 18.03 13.98 -1.08
C ASP A 364 18.33 12.50 -0.87
N LYS A 365 19.58 12.20 -0.53
CA LYS A 365 20.04 10.82 -0.27
C LYS A 365 19.52 10.23 1.03
N GLY A 366 19.01 11.05 1.94
CA GLY A 366 18.36 10.63 3.20
C GLY A 366 16.88 10.30 3.01
N ASN A 367 16.27 10.62 1.87
CA ASN A 367 14.88 10.38 1.60
C ASN A 367 14.61 8.88 1.38
N LEU A 368 13.98 8.23 2.34
CA LEU A 368 13.64 6.81 2.30
C LEU A 368 12.59 6.46 1.21
N SER A 369 11.89 7.45 0.67
CA SER A 369 11.00 7.33 -0.49
C SER A 369 11.57 8.03 -1.74
N GLY A 370 12.85 8.44 -1.70
CA GLY A 370 13.54 9.05 -2.84
C GLY A 370 13.90 8.05 -3.92
N PHE A 371 14.42 8.57 -5.03
CA PHE A 371 14.75 7.79 -6.22
C PHE A 371 15.59 6.54 -5.94
N ASP A 372 16.70 6.67 -5.17
CA ASP A 372 17.59 5.54 -4.90
C ASP A 372 16.91 4.42 -4.09
N ALA A 373 16.04 4.79 -3.15
CA ALA A 373 15.30 3.82 -2.36
C ALA A 373 14.23 3.12 -3.22
N LYS A 374 13.43 3.87 -3.97
CA LYS A 374 12.37 3.31 -4.83
C LYS A 374 12.94 2.47 -5.97
N MET A 375 14.09 2.85 -6.54
CA MET A 375 14.79 2.03 -7.53
C MET A 375 15.20 0.68 -6.93
N ARG A 376 15.82 0.67 -5.74
CA ARG A 376 16.20 -0.59 -5.09
C ARG A 376 14.98 -1.48 -4.83
N GLU A 377 13.89 -0.91 -4.31
CA GLU A 377 12.63 -1.64 -4.08
C GLU A 377 12.07 -2.23 -5.38
N ALA A 378 12.05 -1.46 -6.46
CA ALA A 378 11.56 -1.91 -7.76
C ALA A 378 12.40 -3.06 -8.35
N LEU A 379 13.72 -3.00 -8.20
CA LEU A 379 14.64 -4.06 -8.64
C LEU A 379 14.53 -5.31 -7.76
N ASP A 380 14.31 -5.14 -6.45
CA ASP A 380 14.07 -6.24 -5.53
C ASP A 380 12.74 -6.95 -5.83
N LEU A 381 11.68 -6.19 -6.06
CA LEU A 381 10.40 -6.70 -6.53
C LEU A 381 10.59 -7.53 -7.81
N ALA A 382 11.19 -6.93 -8.84
CA ALA A 382 11.35 -7.58 -10.15
C ALA A 382 12.09 -8.92 -10.03
N LYS A 383 13.18 -8.95 -9.24
CA LYS A 383 13.97 -10.17 -9.03
C LYS A 383 13.25 -11.20 -8.17
N THR A 384 12.70 -10.80 -7.03
CA THR A 384 12.10 -11.74 -6.06
C THR A 384 10.76 -12.32 -6.55
N TRP A 385 10.05 -11.58 -7.39
CA TRP A 385 8.78 -12.04 -7.97
C TRP A 385 8.94 -12.70 -9.36
N GLY A 386 10.18 -12.75 -9.90
CA GLY A 386 10.50 -13.48 -11.12
C GLY A 386 10.25 -12.72 -12.43
N TYR A 387 10.04 -11.40 -12.37
CA TYR A 387 9.95 -10.55 -13.57
C TYR A 387 11.31 -10.36 -14.24
N ALA A 388 12.39 -10.33 -13.47
CA ALA A 388 13.76 -10.22 -13.94
C ALA A 388 14.66 -11.25 -13.25
N ASN A 389 15.71 -11.72 -13.96
CA ASN A 389 16.71 -12.61 -13.39
C ASN A 389 17.83 -11.81 -12.70
N GLU A 390 18.09 -10.59 -13.18
CA GLU A 390 19.14 -9.71 -12.69
C GLU A 390 18.59 -8.33 -12.33
N ARG A 391 19.33 -7.61 -11.48
CA ARG A 391 19.05 -6.23 -11.12
C ARG A 391 19.77 -5.29 -12.07
N ALA A 392 19.10 -4.79 -13.10
CA ALA A 392 19.61 -3.76 -13.99
C ALA A 392 19.12 -2.38 -13.53
N GLY A 393 19.97 -1.60 -12.89
CA GLY A 393 19.63 -0.27 -12.39
C GLY A 393 19.36 0.73 -13.51
N PHE A 394 18.64 1.80 -13.17
CA PHE A 394 18.42 2.97 -14.01
C PHE A 394 18.93 4.23 -13.29
N ASP A 395 19.08 5.33 -14.01
CA ASP A 395 19.75 6.51 -13.49
C ASP A 395 18.76 7.64 -13.19
N PRO A 396 19.04 8.50 -12.19
CA PRO A 396 18.29 9.74 -12.00
C PRO A 396 18.74 10.78 -13.01
N ILE A 397 17.85 11.75 -13.27
CA ILE A 397 18.21 12.97 -13.98
C ILE A 397 19.25 13.77 -13.19
N ASP A 398 20.18 14.40 -13.93
CA ASP A 398 21.13 15.35 -13.36
C ASP A 398 20.94 16.72 -14.04
N ILE A 399 20.21 17.62 -13.35
CA ILE A 399 19.89 18.97 -13.81
C ILE A 399 20.03 19.98 -12.68
N ASP A 400 20.15 21.27 -13.07
CA ASP A 400 20.07 22.39 -12.15
C ASP A 400 18.62 22.85 -11.98
N TYR A 401 18.02 22.54 -10.83
CA TYR A 401 16.63 22.90 -10.53
C TYR A 401 16.38 24.40 -10.43
N LYS A 402 17.41 25.24 -10.17
CA LYS A 402 17.28 26.70 -10.22
C LYS A 402 17.06 27.18 -11.65
N SER A 403 17.80 26.63 -12.59
CA SER A 403 17.62 26.90 -14.02
C SER A 403 16.26 26.42 -14.53
N VAL A 404 15.80 25.25 -14.06
CA VAL A 404 14.49 24.68 -14.38
C VAL A 404 13.37 25.59 -13.84
N ALA A 405 13.45 26.03 -12.57
CA ALA A 405 12.48 26.97 -11.98
C ALA A 405 12.38 28.28 -12.79
N LYS A 406 13.53 28.85 -13.15
CA LYS A 406 13.59 30.06 -13.99
C LYS A 406 12.94 29.83 -15.36
N ALA A 407 13.22 28.71 -16.03
CA ALA A 407 12.64 28.38 -17.33
C ALA A 407 11.12 28.13 -17.24
N ALA A 408 10.64 27.53 -16.16
CA ALA A 408 9.24 27.31 -15.87
C ALA A 408 8.49 28.61 -15.49
N GLY A 409 9.22 29.62 -15.01
CA GLY A 409 8.64 30.82 -14.42
C GLY A 409 7.94 30.56 -13.08
N ILE A 410 8.47 29.64 -12.29
CA ILE A 410 7.98 29.26 -10.96
C ILE A 410 9.00 29.63 -9.89
N GLU A 411 8.57 29.76 -8.64
CA GLU A 411 9.45 30.06 -7.53
C GLU A 411 10.34 28.86 -7.18
N TYR A 412 11.64 29.13 -7.00
CA TYR A 412 12.55 28.11 -6.48
C TYR A 412 12.40 27.98 -4.97
N THR A 413 12.00 26.81 -4.52
CA THR A 413 11.81 26.51 -3.10
C THR A 413 12.54 25.21 -2.75
N GLU A 414 13.34 25.23 -1.67
CA GLU A 414 13.98 24.02 -1.13
C GLU A 414 12.94 23.12 -0.43
N PRO A 415 13.15 21.80 -0.40
CA PRO A 415 12.33 20.89 0.39
C PRO A 415 12.34 21.30 1.86
N LYS A 416 11.18 21.38 2.49
CA LYS A 416 11.07 21.63 3.92
C LYS A 416 10.88 20.30 4.66
N ASN A 417 11.74 20.01 5.64
CA ASN A 417 11.46 19.00 6.65
C ASN A 417 10.44 19.58 7.61
N SER A 418 9.16 19.30 7.40
CA SER A 418 8.07 19.77 8.24
C SER A 418 7.56 18.66 9.16
N GLU A 419 7.26 19.00 10.41
CA GLU A 419 6.49 18.13 11.31
C GLU A 419 5.03 18.11 10.83
N ARG A 420 4.67 17.09 10.04
CA ARG A 420 3.39 17.01 9.35
C ARG A 420 2.22 16.64 10.27
N PHE A 421 2.51 15.96 11.39
CA PHE A 421 1.52 15.40 12.31
C PHE A 421 1.41 16.14 13.65
N ALA A 422 2.12 17.23 13.84
CA ALA A 422 2.16 17.95 15.11
C ALA A 422 0.78 18.33 15.70
N PRO A 423 -0.24 18.73 14.89
CA PRO A 423 -1.56 19.10 15.41
C PRO A 423 -2.36 17.93 15.99
N GLN A 424 -1.96 16.68 15.73
CA GLN A 424 -2.74 15.48 16.07
C GLN A 424 -2.14 14.63 17.18
N ALA A 425 -1.05 15.08 17.82
CA ALA A 425 -0.44 14.36 18.94
C ALA A 425 -1.45 14.11 20.08
N GLU A 426 -2.43 14.99 20.26
CA GLU A 426 -3.44 14.91 21.32
C GLU A 426 -4.58 13.91 21.04
N SER A 427 -4.86 13.57 19.79
CA SER A 427 -6.02 12.72 19.43
C SER A 427 -5.77 11.21 19.58
N ILE A 428 -4.50 10.77 19.65
CA ILE A 428 -4.13 9.35 19.66
C ILE A 428 -4.20 8.75 21.07
N ASP A 429 -4.11 9.54 22.13
CA ASP A 429 -4.34 9.06 23.50
C ASP A 429 -5.76 8.46 23.71
N GLY A 430 -6.70 8.76 22.77
CA GLY A 430 -8.03 8.18 22.72
C GLY A 430 -8.16 6.86 21.94
N PHE A 431 -7.14 6.46 21.15
CA PHE A 431 -7.17 5.20 20.42
C PHE A 431 -6.63 4.05 21.27
N ALA A 432 -7.51 3.43 22.05
CA ALA A 432 -7.22 2.22 22.82
C ALA A 432 -8.23 1.11 22.43
N GLY A 433 -7.78 -0.15 22.47
CA GLY A 433 -8.64 -1.30 22.25
C GLY A 433 -9.20 -1.37 20.83
N GLU A 434 -10.51 -1.61 20.69
CA GLU A 434 -11.18 -1.88 19.41
C GLU A 434 -11.02 -0.75 18.37
N LEU A 435 -10.94 0.51 18.79
CA LEU A 435 -10.74 1.64 17.87
C LEU A 435 -9.34 1.63 17.26
N LEU A 436 -8.31 1.31 18.07
CA LEU A 436 -6.96 1.17 17.55
C LEU A 436 -6.86 0.00 16.57
N ASP A 437 -7.46 -1.14 16.90
CA ASP A 437 -7.49 -2.32 16.04
C ASP A 437 -8.22 -2.03 14.73
N ALA A 438 -9.35 -1.33 14.76
CA ALA A 438 -10.11 -0.96 13.58
C ALA A 438 -9.35 -0.02 12.63
N ASN A 439 -8.44 0.81 13.16
CA ASN A 439 -7.66 1.75 12.38
C ASN A 439 -6.23 1.25 12.06
N THR A 440 -5.83 0.07 12.53
CA THR A 440 -4.53 -0.51 12.25
C THR A 440 -4.50 -1.11 10.86
N ILE A 441 -3.60 -0.61 10.00
CA ILE A 441 -3.36 -1.12 8.64
C ILE A 441 -2.46 -2.36 8.69
N VAL A 442 -1.41 -2.27 9.52
CA VAL A 442 -0.39 -3.32 9.68
C VAL A 442 0.28 -3.19 11.03
N SER A 443 0.68 -4.31 11.61
CA SER A 443 1.45 -4.35 12.86
C SER A 443 2.61 -5.34 12.79
N PHE A 444 3.65 -5.09 13.59
CA PHE A 444 4.75 -6.01 13.84
C PHE A 444 5.33 -5.79 15.24
N THR A 445 5.98 -6.80 15.79
CA THR A 445 6.41 -6.82 17.19
C THR A 445 7.92 -6.96 17.33
N ILE A 446 8.48 -6.28 18.33
CA ILE A 446 9.84 -6.49 18.84
C ILE A 446 9.71 -7.05 20.25
N SER A 447 10.29 -8.24 20.49
CA SER A 447 10.35 -8.86 21.81
C SER A 447 11.67 -8.56 22.49
N PHE A 448 11.67 -8.49 23.83
CA PHE A 448 12.87 -8.20 24.60
C PHE A 448 12.99 -9.01 25.90
N GLU A 449 14.17 -8.92 26.51
CA GLU A 449 14.45 -9.57 27.79
C GLU A 449 13.76 -8.85 28.96
N PRO A 450 13.45 -9.57 30.05
CA PRO A 450 12.92 -8.96 31.26
C PRO A 450 13.79 -7.78 31.74
N ASN A 451 13.14 -6.69 32.13
CA ASN A 451 13.77 -5.45 32.58
C ASN A 451 14.70 -4.74 31.58
N GLN A 452 14.70 -5.13 30.31
CA GLN A 452 15.45 -4.43 29.28
C GLN A 452 14.85 -3.02 29.08
N GLN A 453 15.71 -2.01 29.12
CA GLN A 453 15.39 -0.59 28.89
C GLN A 453 16.24 0.04 27.79
N GLU A 454 17.30 -0.66 27.34
CA GLU A 454 18.18 -0.19 26.28
C GLU A 454 17.99 -1.02 25.01
N PHE A 455 17.95 -0.34 23.88
CA PHE A 455 17.69 -0.91 22.56
C PHE A 455 18.83 -0.52 21.62
N SER A 456 19.89 -1.35 21.58
CA SER A 456 21.02 -1.06 20.70
C SER A 456 20.69 -1.27 19.23
N THR A 457 21.27 -0.41 18.39
CA THR A 457 21.15 -0.51 16.93
C THR A 457 21.77 -1.79 16.36
N ASP A 458 22.79 -2.33 17.03
CA ASP A 458 23.45 -3.59 16.63
C ASP A 458 22.51 -4.79 16.75
N ARG A 459 21.65 -4.80 17.77
CA ARG A 459 20.71 -5.90 18.02
C ARG A 459 19.40 -5.74 17.25
N TYR A 460 18.89 -4.52 17.14
CA TYR A 460 17.55 -4.21 16.62
C TYR A 460 17.58 -3.43 15.30
N GLY A 461 18.71 -3.36 14.61
CA GLY A 461 18.87 -2.58 13.39
C GLY A 461 17.95 -3.04 12.24
N ALA A 462 17.66 -4.34 12.16
CA ALA A 462 16.75 -4.87 11.16
C ALA A 462 15.30 -4.41 11.41
N GLU A 463 14.86 -4.43 12.67
CA GLU A 463 13.53 -3.97 13.10
C GLU A 463 13.40 -2.45 12.94
N PHE A 464 14.43 -1.69 13.26
CA PHE A 464 14.45 -0.24 13.06
C PHE A 464 14.44 0.12 11.58
N SER A 465 15.19 -0.58 10.74
CA SER A 465 15.15 -0.40 9.29
C SER A 465 13.73 -0.64 8.74
N ARG A 466 13.05 -1.66 9.23
CA ARG A 466 11.66 -1.95 8.89
C ARG A 466 10.71 -0.85 9.37
N ALA A 467 10.87 -0.36 10.59
CA ALA A 467 10.06 0.73 11.12
C ALA A 467 10.24 2.03 10.31
N LEU A 468 11.47 2.37 9.92
CA LEU A 468 11.76 3.50 9.06
C LEU A 468 11.14 3.33 7.67
N LYS A 469 11.27 2.13 7.08
CA LYS A 469 10.65 1.83 5.78
C LYS A 469 9.12 1.95 5.87
N ALA A 470 8.50 1.40 6.91
CA ALA A 470 7.06 1.50 7.12
C ALA A 470 6.62 2.96 7.30
N ALA A 471 7.30 3.75 8.13
CA ALA A 471 7.03 5.17 8.31
C ALA A 471 7.13 5.95 6.98
N SER A 472 8.12 5.64 6.16
CA SER A 472 8.31 6.26 4.85
C SER A 472 7.20 5.86 3.86
N THR A 473 6.90 4.57 3.74
CA THR A 473 5.91 4.05 2.80
C THR A 473 4.49 4.54 3.16
N PHE A 474 4.16 4.51 4.46
CA PHE A 474 2.89 5.02 5.00
C PHE A 474 3.02 6.49 5.44
N GLY A 475 3.46 7.35 4.54
CA GLY A 475 3.74 8.75 4.82
C GLY A 475 2.52 9.57 5.29
N ASN A 476 1.30 9.06 5.13
CA ASN A 476 0.05 9.65 5.60
C ASN A 476 -0.62 8.86 6.73
N ALA A 477 0.12 7.97 7.40
CA ALA A 477 -0.34 7.24 8.57
C ALA A 477 0.58 7.51 9.76
N ARG A 478 0.12 7.25 10.98
CA ARG A 478 0.96 7.31 12.18
C ARG A 478 1.59 5.98 12.49
N VAL A 479 2.78 6.04 13.06
CA VAL A 479 3.50 4.88 13.60
C VAL A 479 3.37 4.92 15.12
N VAL A 480 2.45 4.12 15.66
CA VAL A 480 2.26 3.98 17.10
C VAL A 480 3.21 2.91 17.63
N ILE A 481 4.10 3.30 18.52
CA ILE A 481 5.01 2.40 19.23
C ILE A 481 4.35 2.06 20.57
N ARG A 482 3.80 0.85 20.68
CA ARG A 482 3.00 0.43 21.83
C ARG A 482 3.78 -0.53 22.73
N GLY A 483 4.14 -0.08 23.91
CA GLY A 483 4.83 -0.90 24.92
C GLY A 483 3.84 -1.72 25.75
N HIS A 484 4.21 -2.96 26.07
CA HIS A 484 3.41 -3.87 26.90
C HIS A 484 4.20 -4.38 28.09
N SER A 485 3.48 -4.77 29.13
CA SER A 485 4.04 -5.35 30.36
C SER A 485 3.31 -6.64 30.72
N ASP A 486 4.00 -7.55 31.38
CA ASP A 486 3.43 -8.80 31.87
C ASP A 486 2.45 -8.56 33.04
N PRO A 487 1.26 -9.21 33.05
CA PRO A 487 0.24 -9.00 34.08
C PRO A 487 0.46 -9.77 35.37
N THR A 488 1.41 -10.72 35.44
CA THR A 488 1.53 -11.72 36.51
C THR A 488 1.59 -11.07 37.90
N LYS A 489 2.41 -10.03 38.08
CA LYS A 489 2.56 -9.37 39.41
C LYS A 489 1.27 -8.68 39.82
N THR A 490 0.62 -7.94 38.93
CA THR A 490 -0.65 -7.27 39.21
C THR A 490 -1.77 -8.26 39.53
N LEU A 491 -1.85 -9.37 38.78
CA LEU A 491 -2.81 -10.43 39.07
C LEU A 491 -2.56 -11.12 40.40
N SER A 492 -1.29 -11.37 40.74
CA SER A 492 -0.90 -11.91 42.06
C SER A 492 -1.33 -10.99 43.20
N ASP A 493 -1.09 -9.70 43.08
CA ASP A 493 -1.49 -8.72 44.07
C ASP A 493 -3.00 -8.57 44.16
N PHE A 494 -3.70 -8.58 43.05
CA PHE A 494 -5.16 -8.57 42.99
C PHE A 494 -5.78 -9.76 43.76
N VAL A 495 -5.28 -10.97 43.47
CA VAL A 495 -5.73 -12.16 44.19
C VAL A 495 -5.38 -12.10 45.69
N SER A 496 -4.14 -11.74 46.01
CA SER A 496 -3.67 -11.65 47.40
C SER A 496 -4.46 -10.62 48.21
N SER A 497 -4.65 -9.41 47.67
CA SER A 497 -5.46 -8.36 48.29
C SER A 497 -6.90 -8.79 48.48
N GLY A 498 -7.52 -9.34 47.42
CA GLY A 498 -8.91 -9.80 47.47
C GLY A 498 -9.18 -10.91 48.49
N MET A 499 -8.25 -11.87 48.59
CA MET A 499 -8.31 -12.94 49.60
C MET A 499 -8.12 -12.41 51.02
N THR A 500 -7.12 -11.54 51.24
CA THR A 500 -6.84 -10.92 52.56
C THR A 500 -8.03 -10.10 53.05
N LYS A 501 -8.71 -9.40 52.18
CA LYS A 501 -9.89 -8.58 52.49
C LYS A 501 -11.21 -9.39 52.54
N GLY A 502 -11.18 -10.68 52.22
CA GLY A 502 -12.37 -11.52 52.18
C GLY A 502 -13.38 -11.19 51.07
N ILE A 503 -13.02 -10.31 50.13
CA ILE A 503 -13.88 -9.92 48.98
C ILE A 503 -13.74 -10.84 47.79
N LEU A 504 -12.66 -11.63 47.73
CA LEU A 504 -12.45 -12.69 46.74
C LEU A 504 -12.45 -14.05 47.45
N GLN A 505 -13.23 -14.98 46.92
CA GLN A 505 -13.27 -16.38 47.38
C GLN A 505 -12.61 -17.29 46.36
N ARG A 506 -11.96 -18.35 46.83
CA ARG A 506 -11.25 -19.31 45.99
C ARG A 506 -11.66 -20.73 46.32
N ASN A 507 -12.02 -21.51 45.29
CA ASN A 507 -12.31 -22.94 45.39
C ASN A 507 -11.38 -23.73 44.48
N GLY A 508 -11.13 -25.01 44.79
CA GLY A 508 -10.30 -25.91 43.99
C GLY A 508 -8.93 -26.17 44.57
N THR A 509 -8.07 -26.82 43.80
CA THR A 509 -6.72 -27.23 44.20
C THR A 509 -5.66 -26.41 43.48
N SER A 510 -4.39 -26.48 43.98
CA SER A 510 -3.27 -25.78 43.34
C SER A 510 -3.17 -26.12 41.85
N GLY A 511 -3.04 -25.09 41.03
CA GLY A 511 -3.04 -25.18 39.56
C GLY A 511 -4.42 -25.14 38.90
N ASN A 512 -5.51 -25.28 39.69
CA ASN A 512 -6.89 -25.27 39.13
C ASN A 512 -7.87 -24.51 40.05
N PHE A 513 -7.48 -23.31 40.49
CA PHE A 513 -8.33 -22.47 41.31
C PHE A 513 -9.41 -21.77 40.51
N ARG A 514 -10.64 -21.74 41.07
CA ARG A 514 -11.76 -20.91 40.61
C ARG A 514 -11.97 -19.78 41.61
N TYR A 515 -12.13 -18.58 41.10
CA TYR A 515 -12.32 -17.39 41.90
C TYR A 515 -13.75 -16.88 41.81
N PHE A 516 -14.25 -16.31 42.90
CA PHE A 516 -15.59 -15.76 43.00
C PHE A 516 -15.51 -14.38 43.64
N TYR A 517 -16.16 -13.40 42.98
CA TYR A 517 -16.31 -12.05 43.47
C TYR A 517 -17.79 -11.76 43.68
N GLN A 518 -18.21 -11.38 44.94
CA GLN A 518 -19.61 -11.18 45.31
C GLN A 518 -20.52 -12.38 44.92
N GLY A 519 -20.03 -13.59 45.14
CA GLY A 519 -20.75 -14.83 44.84
C GLY A 519 -20.82 -15.24 43.36
N LYS A 520 -20.30 -14.42 42.44
CA LYS A 520 -20.26 -14.71 41.00
C LYS A 520 -18.89 -15.22 40.58
N PRO A 521 -18.82 -16.20 39.65
CA PRO A 521 -17.56 -16.65 39.09
C PRO A 521 -16.78 -15.50 38.44
N LEU A 522 -15.48 -15.39 38.73
CA LEU A 522 -14.57 -14.40 38.16
C LEU A 522 -13.40 -15.11 37.46
N ASP A 523 -13.25 -14.91 36.16
CA ASP A 523 -12.04 -15.30 35.45
C ASP A 523 -10.97 -14.22 35.63
N VAL A 524 -9.95 -14.50 36.46
CA VAL A 524 -8.81 -13.60 36.66
C VAL A 524 -7.91 -13.47 35.41
N GLY A 525 -8.13 -14.29 34.37
CA GLY A 525 -7.49 -14.13 33.05
C GLY A 525 -8.23 -13.16 32.15
N ASN A 526 -9.44 -12.75 32.50
CA ASN A 526 -10.09 -11.64 31.82
C ASN A 526 -9.52 -10.31 32.32
N ILE A 527 -8.37 -9.92 31.74
CA ILE A 527 -7.59 -8.75 32.18
C ILE A 527 -8.42 -7.46 32.15
N PRO A 528 -9.25 -7.18 31.11
CA PRO A 528 -10.12 -6.00 31.13
C PRO A 528 -11.04 -5.97 32.35
N ALA A 529 -11.70 -7.07 32.67
CA ALA A 529 -12.61 -7.16 33.82
C ALA A 529 -11.85 -6.96 35.17
N VAL A 530 -10.67 -7.58 35.30
CA VAL A 530 -9.81 -7.40 36.49
C VAL A 530 -9.36 -5.94 36.62
N THR A 531 -8.96 -5.32 35.51
CA THR A 531 -8.51 -3.93 35.48
C THR A 531 -9.61 -2.97 35.95
N GLU A 532 -10.84 -3.18 35.52
CA GLU A 532 -12.00 -2.37 35.97
C GLU A 532 -12.25 -2.55 37.46
N LEU A 533 -12.16 -3.77 38.00
CA LEU A 533 -12.29 -4.02 39.44
C LEU A 533 -11.19 -3.35 40.26
N ILE A 534 -9.96 -3.29 39.72
CA ILE A 534 -8.85 -2.57 40.35
C ILE A 534 -9.15 -1.06 40.40
N LYS A 535 -9.62 -0.48 39.31
CA LYS A 535 -9.97 0.95 39.18
C LYS A 535 -11.05 1.39 40.17
N VAL A 536 -12.03 0.52 40.46
CA VAL A 536 -13.07 0.80 41.47
C VAL A 536 -12.50 0.94 42.88
N GLY A 537 -11.27 0.48 43.13
CA GLY A 537 -10.54 0.70 44.38
C GLY A 537 -10.83 -0.30 45.51
N ALA A 538 -11.80 -1.24 45.33
CA ALA A 538 -12.15 -2.21 46.37
C ALA A 538 -10.96 -3.12 46.77
N PHE A 539 -10.03 -3.36 45.88
CA PHE A 539 -8.83 -4.18 46.06
C PHE A 539 -7.60 -3.37 46.53
N GLY A 540 -7.66 -2.03 46.55
CA GLY A 540 -6.55 -1.14 46.88
C GLY A 540 -6.17 -1.13 48.33
N GLY A 541 -4.95 -0.70 48.64
CA GLY A 541 -4.39 -0.57 50.00
C GLY A 541 -3.69 -1.82 50.55
N GLY A 542 -2.77 -1.61 51.50
CA GLY A 542 -1.92 -2.66 52.05
C GLY A 542 -0.70 -3.00 51.19
N ASN A 543 0.03 -4.07 51.57
CA ASN A 543 1.29 -4.44 50.92
C ASN A 543 1.14 -5.00 49.51
N ASN A 544 -0.05 -5.49 49.16
CA ASN A 544 -0.36 -6.09 47.84
C ASN A 544 -1.44 -5.26 47.12
N ASP A 545 -1.24 -3.96 47.01
CA ASP A 545 -2.17 -3.09 46.29
C ASP A 545 -2.01 -3.26 44.78
N PRO A 546 -2.98 -3.87 44.08
CA PRO A 546 -2.88 -4.11 42.65
C PRO A 546 -2.92 -2.82 41.80
N ALA A 547 -3.44 -1.71 42.34
CA ALA A 547 -3.42 -0.42 41.66
C ALA A 547 -2.00 0.12 41.52
N ILE A 548 -1.16 -0.08 42.53
CA ILE A 548 0.25 0.34 42.49
C ILE A 548 1.02 -0.45 41.45
N THR A 549 0.86 -1.78 41.41
CA THR A 549 1.58 -2.62 40.44
C THR A 549 1.03 -2.47 39.01
N MET A 550 -0.26 -2.20 38.86
CA MET A 550 -0.85 -1.86 37.56
C MET A 550 -0.29 -0.52 37.04
N GLN A 551 -0.18 0.50 37.87
CA GLN A 551 0.41 1.79 37.49
C GLN A 551 1.91 1.66 37.20
N ALA A 552 2.64 0.88 37.98
CA ALA A 552 4.05 0.58 37.69
C ALA A 552 4.24 -0.13 36.36
N ALA A 553 3.37 -1.08 36.02
CA ALA A 553 3.37 -1.77 34.73
C ALA A 553 3.05 -0.82 33.55
N LEU A 554 2.12 0.12 33.73
CA LEU A 554 1.81 1.17 32.76
C LEU A 554 3.03 2.09 32.54
N ASN A 555 3.65 2.57 33.61
CA ASN A 555 4.83 3.42 33.51
C ASN A 555 6.00 2.71 32.83
N LEU A 556 6.24 1.43 33.19
CA LEU A 556 7.29 0.61 32.53
C LEU A 556 7.02 0.43 31.05
N SER A 557 5.79 0.13 30.66
CA SER A 557 5.41 -0.05 29.26
C SER A 557 5.59 1.23 28.45
N LYS A 558 5.24 2.39 29.01
CA LYS A 558 5.46 3.70 28.41
C LYS A 558 6.95 4.00 28.23
N ALA A 559 7.75 3.80 29.29
CA ALA A 559 9.20 3.99 29.23
C ALA A 559 9.87 3.12 28.15
N ARG A 560 9.40 1.88 27.97
CA ARG A 560 9.86 1.00 26.88
C ARG A 560 9.53 1.55 25.51
N ALA A 561 8.31 2.02 25.29
CA ALA A 561 7.91 2.62 24.03
C ALA A 561 8.74 3.87 23.70
N GLU A 562 9.00 4.73 24.69
CA GLU A 562 9.84 5.92 24.54
C GLU A 562 11.31 5.55 24.26
N ALA A 563 11.85 4.53 24.92
CA ALA A 563 13.22 4.06 24.68
C ALA A 563 13.39 3.52 23.25
N VAL A 564 12.39 2.78 22.75
CA VAL A 564 12.38 2.28 21.35
C VAL A 564 12.28 3.44 20.37
N ARG A 565 11.42 4.44 20.62
CA ARG A 565 11.35 5.67 19.79
C ARG A 565 12.70 6.39 19.73
N ASN A 566 13.37 6.55 20.88
CA ASN A 566 14.67 7.21 20.95
C ASN A 566 15.73 6.42 20.17
N ALA A 567 15.78 5.09 20.34
CA ALA A 567 16.70 4.22 19.60
C ALA A 567 16.45 4.26 18.09
N LEU A 568 15.18 4.27 17.66
CA LEU A 568 14.79 4.44 16.26
C LEU A 568 15.27 5.79 15.71
N THR A 569 15.15 6.86 16.51
CA THR A 569 15.63 8.19 16.13
C THR A 569 17.14 8.21 15.94
N GLU A 570 17.89 7.60 16.85
CA GLU A 570 19.36 7.49 16.74
C GLU A 570 19.77 6.62 15.53
N TYR A 571 19.07 5.53 15.28
CA TYR A 571 19.29 4.72 14.09
C TYR A 571 19.05 5.51 12.79
N ALA A 572 17.98 6.32 12.72
CA ALA A 572 17.72 7.19 11.58
C ALA A 572 18.86 8.20 11.37
N LYS A 573 19.40 8.80 12.42
CA LYS A 573 20.56 9.70 12.33
C LYS A 573 21.81 8.97 11.83
N GLN A 574 22.11 7.79 12.38
CA GLN A 574 23.28 6.98 11.97
C GLN A 574 23.22 6.58 10.51
N THR A 575 22.04 6.22 10.01
CA THR A 575 21.80 5.86 8.62
C THR A 575 21.57 7.07 7.70
N LYS A 576 21.61 8.29 8.26
CA LYS A 576 21.31 9.56 7.55
C LYS A 576 19.96 9.53 6.87
N SER A 577 18.98 8.89 7.50
CA SER A 577 17.61 8.76 7.02
C SER A 577 16.75 9.90 7.56
N ASN A 578 15.97 10.53 6.69
CA ASN A 578 15.01 11.56 7.09
C ASN A 578 13.77 10.92 7.71
N LEU A 579 13.51 11.23 8.98
CA LEU A 579 12.37 10.73 9.74
C LEU A 579 11.57 11.91 10.30
N ASP A 580 10.28 11.94 9.98
CA ASP A 580 9.34 12.87 10.61
C ASP A 580 9.00 12.34 12.02
N LEU A 581 9.58 12.95 13.06
CA LEU A 581 9.38 12.52 14.44
C LEU A 581 7.95 12.75 14.92
N SER A 582 7.19 13.65 14.30
CA SER A 582 5.78 13.88 14.62
C SER A 582 4.88 12.71 14.16
N GLN A 583 5.38 11.88 13.23
CA GLN A 583 4.70 10.66 12.80
C GLN A 583 4.77 9.55 13.85
N ILE A 584 5.76 9.56 14.76
CA ILE A 584 6.08 8.48 15.69
C ILE A 584 5.51 8.76 17.08
N VAL A 585 4.58 7.93 17.54
CA VAL A 585 3.87 8.11 18.81
C VAL A 585 4.15 6.96 19.77
N PRO A 586 4.89 7.17 20.89
CA PRO A 586 5.08 6.16 21.92
C PRO A 586 3.88 6.10 22.86
N VAL A 587 3.33 4.91 23.11
CA VAL A 587 2.18 4.66 23.98
C VAL A 587 2.45 3.49 24.91
N GLY A 588 2.10 3.62 26.20
CA GLY A 588 2.13 2.52 27.17
C GLY A 588 0.77 1.82 27.23
N ALA A 589 0.73 0.51 26.97
CA ALA A 589 -0.47 -0.32 27.10
C ALA A 589 -0.60 -0.98 28.49
N GLY A 590 0.45 -0.95 29.29
CA GLY A 590 0.44 -1.65 30.57
C GLY A 590 0.20 -3.15 30.39
N ILE A 591 -0.78 -3.68 31.15
CA ILE A 591 -1.12 -5.10 31.20
C ILE A 591 -2.38 -5.45 30.40
N ILE A 592 -3.06 -4.49 29.77
CA ILE A 592 -4.44 -4.66 29.27
C ILE A 592 -4.56 -5.55 28.03
N GLU A 593 -3.48 -5.81 27.32
CA GLU A 593 -3.45 -6.62 26.10
C GLU A 593 -2.35 -7.69 26.16
N PRO A 594 -2.42 -8.66 27.08
CA PRO A 594 -1.43 -9.72 27.14
C PRO A 594 -1.64 -10.71 25.99
N VAL A 595 -0.53 -11.25 25.45
CA VAL A 595 -0.56 -12.42 24.55
C VAL A 595 -1.00 -13.65 25.35
N ILE A 596 -0.44 -13.79 26.56
CA ILE A 596 -0.79 -14.86 27.50
C ILE A 596 -1.30 -14.23 28.79
N ALA A 597 -2.59 -14.32 29.02
CA ALA A 597 -3.24 -13.68 30.17
C ALA A 597 -2.75 -14.22 31.54
N LYS A 598 -2.39 -15.51 31.60
CA LYS A 598 -1.92 -16.22 32.82
C LYS A 598 -0.66 -17.00 32.49
N PRO A 599 0.51 -16.36 32.39
CA PRO A 599 1.76 -17.07 32.12
C PRO A 599 2.08 -18.05 33.24
N LYS A 600 2.53 -19.25 32.85
CA LYS A 600 2.92 -20.34 33.76
C LYS A 600 4.42 -20.47 33.90
N SER A 601 5.18 -19.80 33.05
CA SER A 601 6.65 -19.78 33.05
C SER A 601 7.16 -18.39 32.71
N MET A 602 8.47 -18.18 32.91
CA MET A 602 9.14 -16.94 32.52
C MET A 602 9.15 -16.78 30.98
N GLU A 603 9.22 -17.88 30.23
CA GLU A 603 9.17 -17.88 28.77
C GLU A 603 7.81 -17.38 28.30
N GLU A 604 6.71 -17.87 28.87
CA GLU A 604 5.36 -17.37 28.59
C GLU A 604 5.19 -15.90 29.01
N ALA A 605 5.77 -15.47 30.12
CA ALA A 605 5.73 -14.09 30.57
C ALA A 605 6.50 -13.15 29.62
N LYS A 606 7.58 -13.62 28.97
CA LYS A 606 8.33 -12.85 27.95
C LYS A 606 7.49 -12.51 26.75
N GLU A 607 6.52 -13.34 26.35
CA GLU A 607 5.62 -13.03 25.24
C GLU A 607 4.79 -11.75 25.49
N ASN A 608 4.51 -11.44 26.74
CA ASN A 608 3.83 -10.21 27.14
C ASN A 608 4.77 -8.99 27.18
N MET A 609 6.10 -9.21 27.30
CA MET A 609 7.12 -8.16 27.40
C MET A 609 7.56 -7.75 25.98
N ARG A 610 6.77 -6.97 25.29
CA ARG A 610 7.00 -6.59 23.90
C ARG A 610 6.74 -5.11 23.64
N VAL A 611 7.26 -4.62 22.53
CA VAL A 611 6.81 -3.39 21.87
C VAL A 611 6.25 -3.74 20.52
N GLU A 612 5.06 -3.25 20.24
CA GLU A 612 4.34 -3.40 19.00
C GLU A 612 4.39 -2.09 18.23
N PHE A 613 4.74 -2.17 16.96
CA PHE A 613 4.60 -1.09 16.00
C PHE A 613 3.28 -1.26 15.28
N ARG A 614 2.43 -0.24 15.30
CA ARG A 614 1.18 -0.21 14.55
C ARG A 614 1.18 0.98 13.60
N ILE A 615 0.93 0.70 12.33
CA ILE A 615 0.65 1.73 11.33
C ILE A 615 -0.84 2.00 11.38
N VAL A 616 -1.21 3.22 11.76
CA VAL A 616 -2.59 3.59 12.08
C VAL A 616 -3.08 4.66 11.11
N LYS A 617 -4.27 4.45 10.54
CA LYS A 617 -4.95 5.43 9.68
C LYS A 617 -5.17 6.74 10.46
N VAL A 618 -4.99 7.87 9.76
CA VAL A 618 -5.35 9.21 10.24
C VAL A 618 -6.19 9.90 9.19
N ASP A 619 -7.03 10.84 9.64
CA ASP A 619 -7.86 11.60 8.72
C ASP A 619 -7.00 12.50 7.82
N ALA A 620 -7.37 12.60 6.54
CA ALA A 620 -6.59 13.33 5.54
C ALA A 620 -6.51 14.85 5.83
N GLU A 621 -7.51 15.39 6.48
CA GLU A 621 -7.58 16.82 6.91
C GLU A 621 -6.49 17.21 7.91
N ALA A 622 -5.87 16.22 8.47
CA ALA A 622 -4.89 16.34 9.50
C ALA A 622 -3.45 16.48 9.01
N LEU A 623 -3.23 16.48 7.73
CA LEU A 623 -1.90 16.51 7.14
C LEU A 623 -1.56 17.90 6.61
N ALA A 624 -0.38 18.38 6.97
CA ALA A 624 0.13 19.67 6.49
C ALA A 624 0.46 19.67 4.98
N PRO A 625 0.52 20.84 4.35
CA PRO A 625 0.37 21.01 2.92
C PRO A 625 1.49 20.47 2.04
N SER A 626 1.10 20.38 0.79
CA SER A 626 1.80 19.98 -0.43
C SER A 626 3.07 20.79 -0.74
N ASP A 627 3.78 20.35 -1.79
CA ASP A 627 4.92 21.03 -2.41
C ASP A 627 4.57 22.41 -2.99
N PHE A 628 3.33 22.87 -2.88
CA PHE A 628 2.81 24.09 -3.47
C PHE A 628 2.47 25.13 -2.41
N SER A 629 2.91 26.37 -2.61
CA SER A 629 2.85 27.45 -1.62
C SER A 629 1.62 28.35 -1.72
N PHE A 630 0.53 27.88 -2.36
CA PHE A 630 -0.71 28.66 -2.53
C PHE A 630 -1.94 27.99 -1.97
#